data_e447e0c471dcdd0fb56bb42e4c65ea7d
#
_entry.id   e447e0c471dcdd0fb56bb42e4c65ea7d
#
_cell.length_a   1.000
_cell.length_b   1.000
_cell.length_c   1.000
_cell.angle_alpha   90.00
_cell.angle_beta   90.00
_cell.angle_gamma   90.00
#
_symmetry.space_group_name_H-M   'P 1'
#
loop_
_entity.id
_entity.type
_entity.pdbx_description
1 polymer ?
#
loop_
_entity_poly.entity_id
_entity_poly.type
_entity_poly.pdbx_seq_one_letter_code
_entity_poly.pdbx_strand_id
1 'polypeptide(L)'
;ELPFLVSVQAADFFGQGAVDILARLGIDSLAFGTEEVLDYQKIADLYVECGQEMADFLANLPDSLSYPQKTQAMWKEFAGLDFSGDTPNHVLALAYAKAVAGRDINLHPIKRQGAGYHSVAKDVDFASATAIRQHQADQDFLERFMPSVTFFEQASKVSWEDYFPLLRYQILSNPDLTSIYQVNQEMAVRIKDAIKTAQSVEELVEIVTTKRYTKARVRRLLTYILVQARESDLPEGIHVLGFTEKGRQHLKALKEQVNLVSRIG
;
A
#
# COMPACT_ATOMS: atom_id res chain seq x y z
N GLU A 1 10.37 8.18 -5.60
CA GLU A 1 10.01 7.15 -4.61
C GLU A 1 8.86 7.62 -3.74
N LEU A 2 7.93 6.71 -3.44
CA LEU A 2 6.92 6.97 -2.42
C LEU A 2 7.57 7.03 -1.04
N PRO A 3 7.23 8.04 -0.22
CA PRO A 3 7.68 8.07 1.16
C PRO A 3 7.26 6.81 1.92
N PHE A 4 8.11 6.34 2.83
CA PHE A 4 7.87 5.10 3.58
C PHE A 4 6.48 5.07 4.23
N LEU A 5 6.08 6.15 4.91
CA LEU A 5 4.77 6.22 5.57
C LEU A 5 3.58 6.16 4.60
N VAL A 6 3.75 6.59 3.35
CA VAL A 6 2.74 6.47 2.30
C VAL A 6 2.75 5.06 1.70
N SER A 7 3.95 4.49 1.48
CA SER A 7 4.11 3.18 0.83
C SER A 7 3.52 2.02 1.62
N VAL A 8 3.47 2.11 2.95
CA VAL A 8 2.91 1.06 3.82
C VAL A 8 1.41 1.24 4.11
N GLN A 9 0.76 2.25 3.54
CA GLN A 9 -0.64 2.54 3.77
C GLN A 9 -1.63 1.63 3.02
N ALA A 10 -2.92 1.78 3.31
CA ALA A 10 -3.99 1.13 2.55
C ALA A 10 -4.06 1.71 1.12
N ALA A 11 -4.70 0.96 0.20
CA ALA A 11 -4.75 1.30 -1.22
C ALA A 11 -5.17 2.74 -1.49
N ASP A 12 -6.17 3.27 -0.81
CA ASP A 12 -6.64 4.65 -0.99
C ASP A 12 -5.55 5.68 -0.71
N PHE A 13 -4.86 5.57 0.42
CA PHE A 13 -3.78 6.50 0.80
C PHE A 13 -2.53 6.30 -0.06
N PHE A 14 -2.21 5.04 -0.38
CA PHE A 14 -1.12 4.71 -1.30
C PHE A 14 -1.39 5.31 -2.68
N GLY A 15 -2.60 5.09 -3.23
CA GLY A 15 -3.02 5.61 -4.53
C GLY A 15 -3.02 7.14 -4.56
N GLN A 16 -3.57 7.78 -3.53
CA GLN A 16 -3.56 9.23 -3.40
C GLN A 16 -2.13 9.78 -3.38
N GLY A 17 -1.25 9.23 -2.53
CA GLY A 17 0.13 9.69 -2.43
C GLY A 17 0.94 9.46 -3.71
N ALA A 18 0.69 8.37 -4.45
CA ALA A 18 1.29 8.12 -5.74
C ALA A 18 0.85 9.15 -6.78
N VAL A 19 -0.45 9.38 -6.90
CA VAL A 19 -1.02 10.36 -7.84
C VAL A 19 -0.58 11.78 -7.50
N ASP A 20 -0.51 12.16 -6.22
CA ASP A 20 -0.03 13.47 -5.79
C ASP A 20 1.42 13.72 -6.22
N ILE A 21 2.29 12.72 -6.11
CA ILE A 21 3.67 12.82 -6.60
C ILE A 21 3.70 12.95 -8.12
N LEU A 22 2.94 12.14 -8.84
CA LEU A 22 2.89 12.17 -10.31
C LEU A 22 2.34 13.51 -10.82
N ALA A 23 1.27 14.03 -10.22
CA ALA A 23 0.70 15.34 -10.55
C ALA A 23 1.71 16.48 -10.32
N ARG A 24 2.42 16.47 -9.18
CA ARG A 24 3.48 17.46 -8.88
C ARG A 24 4.66 17.37 -9.86
N LEU A 25 4.90 16.19 -10.43
CA LEU A 25 5.90 15.99 -11.48
C LEU A 25 5.40 16.33 -12.89
N GLY A 26 4.16 16.81 -13.04
CA GLY A 26 3.56 17.17 -14.32
C GLY A 26 3.32 15.96 -15.23
N ILE A 27 3.03 14.78 -14.65
CA ILE A 27 2.70 13.57 -15.39
C ILE A 27 1.21 13.60 -15.75
N ASP A 28 0.89 13.33 -17.00
CA ASP A 28 -0.45 13.36 -17.60
C ASP A 28 -1.07 11.97 -17.81
N SER A 29 -0.33 10.90 -17.51
CA SER A 29 -0.76 9.54 -17.78
C SER A 29 -0.24 8.57 -16.72
N LEU A 30 -1.12 7.68 -16.22
CA LEU A 30 -0.78 6.63 -15.27
C LEU A 30 -1.16 5.26 -15.83
N ALA A 31 -0.16 4.42 -16.14
CA ALA A 31 -0.36 3.03 -16.51
C ALA A 31 -0.20 2.11 -15.29
N PHE A 32 -1.08 1.14 -15.13
CA PHE A 32 -1.06 0.19 -14.01
C PHE A 32 -1.62 -1.17 -14.40
N GLY A 33 -1.12 -2.23 -13.74
CA GLY A 33 -1.62 -3.59 -13.93
C GLY A 33 -2.84 -3.87 -13.04
N THR A 34 -3.88 -4.50 -13.62
CA THR A 34 -5.10 -4.89 -12.90
C THR A 34 -5.60 -6.27 -13.33
N GLU A 35 -6.29 -6.98 -12.46
CA GLU A 35 -6.92 -8.26 -12.78
C GLU A 35 -8.08 -8.09 -13.76
N GLU A 36 -8.82 -6.97 -13.64
CA GLU A 36 -9.94 -6.63 -14.50
C GLU A 36 -9.69 -5.29 -15.19
N VAL A 37 -9.92 -5.25 -16.50
CA VAL A 37 -9.84 -4.01 -17.28
C VAL A 37 -11.23 -3.39 -17.35
N LEU A 38 -11.42 -2.33 -16.56
CA LEU A 38 -12.62 -1.50 -16.57
C LEU A 38 -12.29 -0.11 -17.13
N ASP A 39 -13.33 0.66 -17.41
CA ASP A 39 -13.19 2.10 -17.69
C ASP A 39 -12.97 2.86 -16.37
N TYR A 40 -11.71 2.89 -15.91
CA TYR A 40 -11.36 3.58 -14.66
C TYR A 40 -11.46 5.09 -14.78
N GLN A 41 -11.45 5.66 -16.00
CA GLN A 41 -11.68 7.08 -16.19
C GLN A 41 -13.14 7.43 -15.86
N LYS A 42 -14.09 6.63 -16.33
CA LYS A 42 -15.50 6.78 -15.96
C LYS A 42 -15.74 6.63 -14.46
N ILE A 43 -14.96 5.78 -13.79
CA ILE A 43 -14.99 5.66 -12.33
C ILE A 43 -14.46 6.95 -11.66
N ALA A 44 -13.41 7.55 -12.20
CA ALA A 44 -12.92 8.84 -11.71
C ALA A 44 -13.98 9.96 -11.87
N ASP A 45 -14.70 9.95 -12.98
CA ASP A 45 -15.79 10.92 -13.24
C ASP A 45 -16.94 10.76 -12.21
N LEU A 46 -17.28 9.53 -11.80
CA LEU A 46 -18.25 9.29 -10.72
C LEU A 46 -17.84 9.95 -9.39
N TYR A 47 -16.54 9.96 -9.07
CA TYR A 47 -16.08 10.66 -7.86
C TYR A 47 -16.19 12.17 -7.96
N VAL A 48 -16.11 12.74 -9.17
CA VAL A 48 -16.36 14.16 -9.39
C VAL A 48 -17.86 14.49 -9.24
N GLU A 49 -18.72 13.61 -9.78
CA GLU A 49 -20.17 13.82 -9.81
C GLU A 49 -20.86 13.55 -8.47
N CYS A 50 -20.53 12.46 -7.80
CA CYS A 50 -21.21 11.99 -6.58
C CYS A 50 -20.25 11.60 -5.44
N GLY A 51 -19.05 12.20 -5.39
CA GLY A 51 -18.07 11.87 -4.33
C GLY A 51 -18.56 12.17 -2.91
N GLN A 52 -19.41 13.18 -2.72
CA GLN A 52 -20.01 13.47 -1.40
C GLN A 52 -21.04 12.41 -1.00
N GLU A 53 -21.92 12.02 -1.91
CA GLU A 53 -22.90 10.96 -1.67
C GLU A 53 -22.23 9.61 -1.37
N MET A 54 -21.13 9.31 -2.08
CA MET A 54 -20.31 8.10 -1.79
C MET A 54 -19.69 8.16 -0.40
N ALA A 55 -19.20 9.33 0.03
CA ALA A 55 -18.63 9.50 1.37
C ALA A 55 -19.70 9.38 2.47
N ASP A 56 -20.86 9.98 2.27
CA ASP A 56 -22.00 9.91 3.19
C ASP A 56 -22.53 8.46 3.28
N PHE A 57 -22.60 7.74 2.17
CA PHE A 57 -22.94 6.32 2.16
C PHE A 57 -21.98 5.50 3.03
N LEU A 58 -20.67 5.67 2.85
CA LEU A 58 -19.66 4.98 3.66
C LEU A 58 -19.78 5.30 5.16
N ALA A 59 -20.07 6.55 5.50
CA ALA A 59 -20.22 7.00 6.89
C ALA A 59 -21.46 6.39 7.58
N ASN A 60 -22.53 6.14 6.80
CA ASN A 60 -23.78 5.56 7.32
C ASN A 60 -23.75 4.02 7.42
N LEU A 61 -22.73 3.36 6.88
CA LEU A 61 -22.61 1.90 7.01
C LEU A 61 -22.17 1.49 8.44
N PRO A 62 -22.66 0.33 8.93
CA PRO A 62 -22.39 -0.16 10.28
C PRO A 62 -20.89 -0.19 10.62
N ASP A 63 -20.55 0.25 11.84
CA ASP A 63 -19.15 0.23 12.33
C ASP A 63 -18.58 -1.18 12.54
N SER A 64 -19.43 -2.20 12.54
CA SER A 64 -19.04 -3.61 12.57
C SER A 64 -18.37 -4.08 11.28
N LEU A 65 -18.60 -3.37 10.15
CA LEU A 65 -17.99 -3.68 8.88
C LEU A 65 -16.55 -3.16 8.83
N SER A 66 -15.65 -3.98 8.26
CA SER A 66 -14.30 -3.52 7.93
C SER A 66 -14.35 -2.52 6.78
N TYR A 67 -13.33 -1.66 6.66
CA TYR A 67 -13.26 -0.67 5.58
C TYR A 67 -13.35 -1.31 4.18
N PRO A 68 -12.67 -2.45 3.87
CA PRO A 68 -12.88 -3.14 2.59
C PRO A 68 -14.32 -3.57 2.32
N GLN A 69 -15.06 -4.03 3.34
CA GLN A 69 -16.48 -4.39 3.18
C GLN A 69 -17.35 -3.15 2.91
N LYS A 70 -17.07 -2.03 3.58
CA LYS A 70 -17.78 -0.77 3.34
C LYS A 70 -17.53 -0.26 1.91
N THR A 71 -16.28 -0.27 1.44
CA THR A 71 -15.95 0.16 0.07
C THR A 71 -16.53 -0.76 -0.99
N GLN A 72 -16.57 -2.06 -0.76
CA GLN A 72 -17.24 -3.03 -1.67
C GLN A 72 -18.74 -2.72 -1.79
N ALA A 73 -19.43 -2.48 -0.68
CA ALA A 73 -20.85 -2.09 -0.70
C ALA A 73 -21.09 -0.78 -1.46
N MET A 74 -20.22 0.20 -1.27
CA MET A 74 -20.27 1.48 -1.99
C MET A 74 -20.09 1.27 -3.52
N TRP A 75 -19.10 0.51 -3.94
CA TRP A 75 -18.89 0.24 -5.36
C TRP A 75 -20.02 -0.51 -6.01
N LYS A 76 -20.66 -1.42 -5.28
CA LYS A 76 -21.87 -2.12 -5.74
C LYS A 76 -23.03 -1.14 -5.95
N GLU A 77 -23.23 -0.21 -5.02
CA GLU A 77 -24.31 0.78 -5.08
C GLU A 77 -24.11 1.80 -6.22
N PHE A 78 -22.94 2.43 -6.29
CA PHE A 78 -22.70 3.57 -7.17
C PHE A 78 -22.24 3.19 -8.58
N ALA A 79 -21.55 2.08 -8.74
CA ALA A 79 -20.97 1.66 -10.02
C ALA A 79 -21.46 0.29 -10.51
N GLY A 80 -22.29 -0.43 -9.74
CA GLY A 80 -22.71 -1.80 -10.06
C GLY A 80 -21.57 -2.81 -10.05
N LEU A 81 -20.43 -2.46 -9.45
CA LEU A 81 -19.25 -3.32 -9.38
C LEU A 81 -19.36 -4.26 -8.18
N ASP A 82 -19.27 -5.56 -8.45
CA ASP A 82 -19.19 -6.59 -7.41
C ASP A 82 -17.88 -7.35 -7.60
N PHE A 83 -16.93 -7.17 -6.68
CA PHE A 83 -15.62 -7.81 -6.74
C PHE A 83 -15.28 -8.50 -5.42
N SER A 84 -14.58 -9.61 -5.53
CA SER A 84 -14.04 -10.31 -4.37
C SER A 84 -12.80 -9.61 -3.83
N GLY A 85 -12.52 -9.76 -2.52
CA GLY A 85 -11.28 -9.24 -1.89
C GLY A 85 -9.98 -9.88 -2.43
N ASP A 86 -10.09 -10.81 -3.39
CA ASP A 86 -8.96 -11.54 -3.99
C ASP A 86 -8.34 -10.83 -5.20
N THR A 87 -8.77 -9.59 -5.49
CA THR A 87 -8.29 -8.76 -6.61
C THR A 87 -7.59 -7.48 -6.10
N PRO A 88 -6.43 -7.59 -5.43
CA PRO A 88 -5.79 -6.43 -4.78
C PRO A 88 -5.33 -5.35 -5.75
N ASN A 89 -4.95 -5.71 -7.01
CA ASN A 89 -4.58 -4.71 -8.00
C ASN A 89 -5.81 -3.98 -8.56
N HIS A 90 -6.97 -4.63 -8.62
CA HIS A 90 -8.23 -3.97 -8.94
C HIS A 90 -8.62 -2.95 -7.85
N VAL A 91 -8.49 -3.31 -6.56
CA VAL A 91 -8.71 -2.37 -5.44
C VAL A 91 -7.77 -1.16 -5.52
N LEU A 92 -6.50 -1.39 -5.90
CA LEU A 92 -5.55 -0.30 -6.10
C LEU A 92 -5.91 0.55 -7.34
N ALA A 93 -6.40 -0.06 -8.42
CA ALA A 93 -6.88 0.66 -9.61
C ALA A 93 -8.06 1.59 -9.29
N LEU A 94 -9.01 1.14 -8.45
CA LEU A 94 -10.10 1.98 -7.94
C LEU A 94 -9.58 3.14 -7.08
N ALA A 95 -8.53 2.92 -6.29
CA ALA A 95 -7.89 3.98 -5.52
C ALA A 95 -7.19 5.02 -6.42
N TYR A 96 -6.56 4.59 -7.53
CA TYR A 96 -6.04 5.51 -8.53
C TYR A 96 -7.16 6.33 -9.21
N ALA A 97 -8.26 5.69 -9.60
CA ALA A 97 -9.41 6.39 -10.18
C ALA A 97 -9.94 7.48 -9.25
N LYS A 98 -10.09 7.15 -7.96
CA LYS A 98 -10.45 8.14 -6.93
C LYS A 98 -9.44 9.28 -6.83
N ALA A 99 -8.15 8.96 -6.85
CA ALA A 99 -7.08 9.95 -6.66
C ALA A 99 -6.92 10.91 -7.87
N VAL A 100 -7.24 10.46 -9.09
CA VAL A 100 -7.19 11.30 -10.29
C VAL A 100 -8.48 12.10 -10.54
N ALA A 101 -9.54 11.87 -9.77
CA ALA A 101 -10.80 12.58 -9.91
C ALA A 101 -10.57 14.11 -9.91
N GLY A 102 -11.04 14.79 -10.95
CA GLY A 102 -10.85 16.23 -11.14
C GLY A 102 -9.44 16.66 -11.52
N ARG A 103 -8.55 15.73 -11.90
CA ARG A 103 -7.18 16.01 -12.38
C ARG A 103 -7.05 15.64 -13.86
N ASP A 104 -6.14 16.31 -14.55
CA ASP A 104 -5.80 16.00 -15.96
C ASP A 104 -4.74 14.89 -16.02
N ILE A 105 -5.13 13.70 -15.59
CA ILE A 105 -4.30 12.48 -15.62
C ILE A 105 -5.13 11.34 -16.20
N ASN A 106 -4.67 10.79 -17.33
CA ASN A 106 -5.30 9.68 -18.02
C ASN A 106 -4.91 8.34 -17.40
N LEU A 107 -5.89 7.47 -17.22
CA LEU A 107 -5.69 6.14 -16.64
C LEU A 107 -5.57 5.07 -17.75
N HIS A 108 -4.48 4.30 -17.74
CA HIS A 108 -4.20 3.24 -18.70
C HIS A 108 -4.11 1.87 -18.01
N PRO A 109 -5.24 1.16 -17.85
CA PRO A 109 -5.24 -0.17 -17.25
C PRO A 109 -4.60 -1.20 -18.20
N ILE A 110 -3.70 -2.02 -17.67
CA ILE A 110 -3.06 -3.13 -18.37
C ILE A 110 -3.51 -4.42 -17.70
N LYS A 111 -4.12 -5.33 -18.48
CA LYS A 111 -4.55 -6.62 -17.95
C LYS A 111 -3.35 -7.45 -17.51
N ARG A 112 -3.34 -7.87 -16.25
CA ARG A 112 -2.31 -8.77 -15.72
C ARG A 112 -2.43 -10.14 -16.39
N GLN A 113 -1.27 -10.73 -16.68
CA GLN A 113 -1.14 -12.08 -17.19
C GLN A 113 -0.42 -12.96 -16.16
N GLY A 114 -0.66 -14.28 -16.23
CA GLY A 114 -0.01 -15.27 -15.38
C GLY A 114 -0.74 -15.60 -14.07
N ALA A 115 0.03 -16.04 -13.08
CA ALA A 115 -0.51 -16.52 -11.81
C ALA A 115 -1.21 -15.43 -11.00
N GLY A 116 -2.29 -15.80 -10.30
CA GLY A 116 -2.98 -14.90 -9.37
C GLY A 116 -2.04 -14.35 -8.29
N TYR A 117 -2.40 -13.21 -7.70
CA TYR A 117 -1.56 -12.46 -6.75
C TYR A 117 -0.99 -13.32 -5.61
N HIS A 118 -1.79 -14.22 -5.06
CA HIS A 118 -1.40 -15.13 -3.98
C HIS A 118 -0.95 -16.52 -4.46
N SER A 119 -0.86 -16.73 -5.78
CA SER A 119 -0.44 -18.02 -6.32
C SER A 119 1.01 -18.33 -5.96
N VAL A 120 1.24 -19.58 -5.57
CA VAL A 120 2.59 -20.14 -5.30
C VAL A 120 3.02 -21.12 -6.39
N ALA A 121 2.25 -21.23 -7.48
CA ALA A 121 2.51 -22.17 -8.55
C ALA A 121 3.85 -21.90 -9.23
N LYS A 122 4.61 -22.98 -9.52
CA LYS A 122 5.90 -22.94 -10.20
C LYS A 122 5.77 -23.09 -11.74
N ASP A 123 4.77 -23.81 -12.19
CA ASP A 123 4.54 -24.05 -13.62
C ASP A 123 3.57 -23.02 -14.19
N VAL A 124 4.10 -21.84 -14.46
CA VAL A 124 3.38 -20.67 -14.95
C VAL A 124 4.28 -19.87 -15.89
N ASP A 125 3.70 -19.02 -16.73
CA ASP A 125 4.47 -18.11 -17.59
C ASP A 125 5.06 -16.92 -16.80
N PHE A 126 4.31 -16.45 -15.78
CA PHE A 126 4.73 -15.36 -14.90
C PHE A 126 4.44 -15.73 -13.44
N ALA A 127 5.49 -15.85 -12.64
CA ALA A 127 5.36 -16.11 -11.21
C ALA A 127 4.88 -14.87 -10.43
N SER A 128 4.09 -15.10 -9.38
CA SER A 128 3.75 -14.03 -8.44
C SER A 128 4.96 -13.67 -7.55
N ALA A 129 4.99 -12.45 -7.02
CA ALA A 129 5.98 -12.06 -6.01
C ALA A 129 5.91 -12.93 -4.75
N THR A 130 4.74 -13.50 -4.43
CA THR A 130 4.57 -14.47 -3.33
C THR A 130 5.28 -15.78 -3.65
N ALA A 131 5.13 -16.31 -4.88
CA ALA A 131 5.85 -17.51 -5.31
C ALA A 131 7.37 -17.30 -5.28
N ILE A 132 7.87 -16.16 -5.77
CA ILE A 132 9.30 -15.82 -5.75
C ILE A 132 9.84 -15.81 -4.31
N ARG A 133 9.14 -15.18 -3.37
CA ARG A 133 9.55 -15.17 -1.96
C ARG A 133 9.51 -16.55 -1.29
N GLN A 134 8.56 -17.40 -1.64
CA GLN A 134 8.47 -18.76 -1.10
C GLN A 134 9.53 -19.71 -1.65
N HIS A 135 9.90 -19.51 -2.92
CA HIS A 135 10.87 -20.35 -3.60
C HIS A 135 12.27 -19.71 -3.69
N GLN A 136 12.60 -18.82 -2.74
CA GLN A 136 13.86 -18.09 -2.73
C GLN A 136 15.13 -18.94 -2.61
N ALA A 137 15.01 -20.23 -2.27
CA ALA A 137 16.12 -21.20 -2.24
C ALA A 137 16.24 -22.02 -3.55
N ASP A 138 15.31 -21.84 -4.49
CA ASP A 138 15.28 -22.54 -5.78
C ASP A 138 15.88 -21.65 -6.85
N GLN A 139 17.18 -21.84 -7.14
CA GLN A 139 17.96 -21.03 -8.05
C GLN A 139 17.36 -21.01 -9.47
N ASP A 140 17.04 -22.20 -10.01
CA ASP A 140 16.50 -22.36 -11.34
C ASP A 140 15.16 -21.61 -11.50
N PHE A 141 14.34 -21.66 -10.44
CA PHE A 141 13.08 -20.92 -10.39
C PHE A 141 13.31 -19.40 -10.39
N LEU A 142 14.26 -18.90 -9.59
CA LEU A 142 14.58 -17.47 -9.54
C LEU A 142 15.12 -16.96 -10.88
N GLU A 143 16.04 -17.69 -11.53
CA GLU A 143 16.61 -17.32 -12.83
C GLU A 143 15.57 -17.25 -13.93
N ARG A 144 14.53 -18.10 -13.86
CA ARG A 144 13.42 -18.08 -14.82
C ARG A 144 12.54 -16.84 -14.71
N PHE A 145 12.32 -16.33 -13.49
CA PHE A 145 11.29 -15.30 -13.22
C PHE A 145 11.83 -13.94 -12.78
N MET A 146 13.14 -13.81 -12.54
CA MET A 146 13.77 -12.56 -12.13
C MET A 146 14.76 -12.05 -13.19
N PRO A 147 14.77 -10.75 -13.48
CA PRO A 147 15.71 -10.15 -14.43
C PRO A 147 17.18 -10.30 -14.00
N SER A 148 17.43 -10.35 -12.68
CA SER A 148 18.76 -10.56 -12.10
C SER A 148 18.61 -11.20 -10.73
N VAL A 149 19.27 -12.34 -10.54
CA VAL A 149 19.30 -13.07 -9.27
C VAL A 149 20.43 -12.57 -8.38
N THR A 150 21.51 -12.06 -8.96
CA THR A 150 22.73 -11.64 -8.23
C THR A 150 22.44 -10.66 -7.09
N PHE A 151 21.66 -9.61 -7.34
CA PHE A 151 21.31 -8.63 -6.29
C PHE A 151 20.43 -9.26 -5.21
N PHE A 152 19.52 -10.15 -5.61
CA PHE A 152 18.65 -10.84 -4.66
C PHE A 152 19.43 -11.78 -3.74
N GLU A 153 20.45 -12.47 -4.25
CA GLU A 153 21.32 -13.36 -3.47
C GLU A 153 22.21 -12.59 -2.50
N GLN A 154 22.73 -11.45 -2.94
CA GLN A 154 23.59 -10.58 -2.12
C GLN A 154 22.82 -9.77 -1.07
N ALA A 155 21.50 -9.60 -1.25
CA ALA A 155 20.69 -8.85 -0.31
C ALA A 155 20.54 -9.59 1.03
N SER A 156 20.63 -8.85 2.13
CA SER A 156 20.32 -9.37 3.46
C SER A 156 18.87 -9.84 3.52
N LYS A 157 18.64 -11.06 3.95
CA LYS A 157 17.30 -11.61 4.16
C LYS A 157 16.82 -11.15 5.53
N VAL A 158 15.83 -10.28 5.54
CA VAL A 158 15.27 -9.71 6.77
C VAL A 158 13.80 -10.13 6.87
N SER A 159 13.40 -10.60 8.03
CA SER A 159 12.04 -11.01 8.36
C SER A 159 11.43 -10.15 9.47
N TRP A 160 10.13 -10.25 9.68
CA TRP A 160 9.47 -9.61 10.82
C TRP A 160 10.01 -10.12 12.17
N GLU A 161 10.46 -11.35 12.24
CA GLU A 161 10.96 -11.96 13.47
C GLU A 161 12.30 -11.34 13.91
N ASP A 162 13.10 -10.82 12.97
CA ASP A 162 14.33 -10.09 13.28
C ASP A 162 14.03 -8.79 14.03
N TYR A 163 12.85 -8.22 13.81
CA TYR A 163 12.40 -6.99 14.47
C TYR A 163 11.54 -7.22 15.71
N PHE A 164 11.14 -8.46 16.03
CA PHE A 164 10.24 -8.71 17.15
C PHE A 164 10.77 -8.20 18.50
N PRO A 165 12.05 -8.38 18.86
CA PRO A 165 12.59 -7.83 20.11
C PRO A 165 12.51 -6.31 20.18
N LEU A 166 12.81 -5.61 19.08
CA LEU A 166 12.72 -4.15 19.00
C LEU A 166 11.27 -3.67 19.09
N LEU A 167 10.37 -4.32 18.36
CA LEU A 167 8.94 -4.03 18.40
C LEU A 167 8.37 -4.23 19.81
N ARG A 168 8.72 -5.33 20.47
CA ARG A 168 8.33 -5.62 21.85
C ARG A 168 8.82 -4.52 22.81
N TYR A 169 10.08 -4.12 22.68
CA TYR A 169 10.63 -3.01 23.45
C TYR A 169 9.85 -1.71 23.24
N GLN A 170 9.58 -1.33 21.99
CA GLN A 170 8.85 -0.12 21.64
C GLN A 170 7.42 -0.13 22.21
N ILE A 171 6.72 -1.26 22.15
CA ILE A 171 5.36 -1.38 22.69
C ILE A 171 5.34 -1.27 24.22
N LEU A 172 6.29 -1.91 24.90
CA LEU A 172 6.34 -1.96 26.37
C LEU A 172 6.84 -0.65 26.99
N SER A 173 7.84 -0.02 26.36
CA SER A 173 8.46 1.21 26.86
C SER A 173 7.67 2.49 26.54
N ASN A 174 6.84 2.48 25.47
CA ASN A 174 6.05 3.65 25.11
C ASN A 174 4.87 3.81 26.09
N PRO A 175 4.78 4.92 26.87
CA PRO A 175 3.69 5.15 27.81
C PRO A 175 2.35 5.36 27.09
N ASP A 176 2.37 5.96 25.90
CA ASP A 176 1.19 6.29 25.10
C ASP A 176 1.35 5.93 23.63
N LEU A 177 0.84 4.74 23.25
CA LEU A 177 0.83 4.29 21.86
C LEU A 177 -0.13 5.11 20.97
N THR A 178 -1.05 5.89 21.53
CA THR A 178 -1.97 6.71 20.71
C THR A 178 -1.26 7.90 20.06
N SER A 179 -0.05 8.24 20.53
CA SER A 179 0.81 9.23 19.86
C SER A 179 1.39 8.74 18.54
N ILE A 180 1.32 7.42 18.27
CA ILE A 180 1.78 6.81 17.03
C ILE A 180 0.71 6.96 15.95
N TYR A 181 1.13 7.27 14.74
CA TYR A 181 0.26 7.47 13.58
C TYR A 181 -0.76 6.35 13.41
N GLN A 182 -2.03 6.70 13.26
CA GLN A 182 -3.19 5.81 13.10
C GLN A 182 -3.47 4.81 14.25
N VAL A 183 -2.75 4.86 15.35
CA VAL A 183 -3.04 4.02 16.52
C VAL A 183 -4.12 4.69 17.38
N ASN A 184 -5.32 4.14 17.39
CA ASN A 184 -6.39 4.59 18.27
C ASN A 184 -6.32 3.92 19.65
N GLN A 185 -7.11 4.39 20.61
CA GLN A 185 -7.13 3.90 22.00
C GLN A 185 -7.42 2.39 22.09
N GLU A 186 -8.39 1.91 21.30
CA GLU A 186 -8.73 0.48 21.29
C GLU A 186 -7.53 -0.39 20.87
N MET A 187 -6.87 0.00 19.76
CA MET A 187 -5.70 -0.73 19.26
C MET A 187 -4.51 -0.62 20.20
N ALA A 188 -4.30 0.53 20.83
CA ALA A 188 -3.23 0.72 21.82
C ALA A 188 -3.37 -0.27 22.99
N VAL A 189 -4.58 -0.40 23.54
CA VAL A 189 -4.86 -1.35 24.64
C VAL A 189 -4.66 -2.79 24.16
N ARG A 190 -5.27 -3.17 23.01
CA ARG A 190 -5.16 -4.54 22.49
C ARG A 190 -3.72 -4.95 22.22
N ILE A 191 -2.92 -4.07 21.61
CA ILE A 191 -1.50 -4.34 21.30
C ILE A 191 -0.70 -4.47 22.61
N LYS A 192 -0.91 -3.57 23.59
CA LYS A 192 -0.23 -3.64 24.89
C LYS A 192 -0.58 -4.89 25.68
N ASP A 193 -1.79 -5.39 25.57
CA ASP A 193 -2.16 -6.64 26.25
C ASP A 193 -1.61 -7.87 25.51
N ALA A 194 -1.74 -7.91 24.19
CA ALA A 194 -1.27 -9.03 23.39
C ALA A 194 0.25 -9.25 23.47
N ILE A 195 1.06 -8.18 23.52
CA ILE A 195 2.52 -8.28 23.57
C ILE A 195 3.04 -8.95 24.85
N LYS A 196 2.23 -8.99 25.91
CA LYS A 196 2.62 -9.65 27.19
C LYS A 196 2.78 -11.16 27.02
N THR A 197 2.03 -11.78 26.11
CA THR A 197 1.99 -13.23 25.89
C THR A 197 2.59 -13.64 24.54
N ALA A 198 2.48 -12.82 23.51
CA ALA A 198 2.99 -13.14 22.18
C ALA A 198 4.49 -13.42 22.17
N GLN A 199 4.89 -14.48 21.47
CA GLN A 199 6.29 -14.92 21.32
C GLN A 199 6.86 -14.60 19.93
N SER A 200 6.01 -14.21 18.97
CA SER A 200 6.37 -13.86 17.59
C SER A 200 5.50 -12.72 17.07
N VAL A 201 5.93 -12.11 15.96
CA VAL A 201 5.10 -11.08 15.28
C VAL A 201 3.81 -11.70 14.76
N GLU A 202 3.87 -12.91 14.21
CA GLU A 202 2.69 -13.57 13.66
C GLU A 202 1.66 -13.86 14.76
N GLU A 203 2.09 -14.38 15.93
CA GLU A 203 1.20 -14.57 17.07
C GLU A 203 0.60 -13.26 17.57
N LEU A 204 1.39 -12.18 17.65
CA LEU A 204 0.91 -10.86 18.00
C LEU A 204 -0.18 -10.38 17.05
N VAL A 205 0.04 -10.55 15.74
CA VAL A 205 -0.93 -10.19 14.69
C VAL A 205 -2.22 -10.99 14.86
N GLU A 206 -2.13 -12.30 15.09
CA GLU A 206 -3.32 -13.17 15.29
C GLU A 206 -4.14 -12.73 16.49
N ILE A 207 -3.51 -12.47 17.64
CA ILE A 207 -4.21 -12.06 18.89
C ILE A 207 -4.89 -10.70 18.71
N VAL A 208 -4.24 -9.75 18.02
CA VAL A 208 -4.75 -8.38 17.86
C VAL A 208 -5.83 -8.27 16.78
N THR A 209 -5.81 -9.15 15.76
CA THR A 209 -6.76 -9.15 14.64
C THR A 209 -8.19 -9.40 15.10
N THR A 210 -9.15 -8.72 14.47
CA THR A 210 -10.58 -8.88 14.70
C THR A 210 -11.35 -8.80 13.38
N LYS A 211 -12.67 -9.00 13.41
CA LYS A 211 -13.53 -8.76 12.23
C LYS A 211 -13.42 -7.32 11.72
N ARG A 212 -13.22 -6.34 12.62
CA ARG A 212 -13.07 -4.91 12.28
C ARG A 212 -11.65 -4.54 11.88
N TYR A 213 -10.65 -5.15 12.50
CA TYR A 213 -9.23 -4.85 12.29
C TYR A 213 -8.53 -6.01 11.59
N THR A 214 -8.34 -5.90 10.28
CA THR A 214 -7.70 -6.93 9.45
C THR A 214 -6.22 -7.12 9.81
N LYS A 215 -5.66 -8.31 9.53
CA LYS A 215 -4.21 -8.59 9.69
C LYS A 215 -3.33 -7.54 9.00
N ALA A 216 -3.71 -7.10 7.80
CA ALA A 216 -2.98 -6.06 7.06
C ALA A 216 -2.95 -4.73 7.81
N ARG A 217 -4.08 -4.33 8.44
CA ARG A 217 -4.12 -3.13 9.28
C ARG A 217 -3.27 -3.29 10.53
N VAL A 218 -3.34 -4.43 11.21
CA VAL A 218 -2.52 -4.70 12.40
C VAL A 218 -1.03 -4.61 12.05
N ARG A 219 -0.56 -5.30 11.01
CA ARG A 219 0.83 -5.23 10.56
C ARG A 219 1.29 -3.81 10.25
N ARG A 220 0.44 -3.01 9.63
CA ARG A 220 0.72 -1.59 9.37
C ARG A 220 0.93 -0.80 10.67
N LEU A 221 0.05 -0.96 11.66
CA LEU A 221 0.20 -0.30 12.95
C LEU A 221 1.47 -0.75 13.68
N LEU A 222 1.81 -2.04 13.61
CA LEU A 222 3.07 -2.53 14.16
C LEU A 222 4.30 -1.94 13.45
N THR A 223 4.22 -1.71 12.14
CA THR A 223 5.25 -0.97 11.38
C THR A 223 5.40 0.45 11.90
N TYR A 224 4.29 1.17 12.09
CA TYR A 224 4.34 2.54 12.61
C TYR A 224 4.87 2.60 14.05
N ILE A 225 4.53 1.64 14.89
CA ILE A 225 5.08 1.55 16.24
C ILE A 225 6.59 1.29 16.19
N LEU A 226 7.04 0.37 15.33
CA LEU A 226 8.46 0.04 15.20
C LEU A 226 9.31 1.26 14.83
N VAL A 227 8.85 2.08 13.87
CA VAL A 227 9.56 3.28 13.41
C VAL A 227 9.16 4.54 14.18
N GLN A 228 8.29 4.44 15.20
CA GLN A 228 7.79 5.57 16.00
C GLN A 228 7.16 6.69 15.16
N ALA A 229 6.46 6.31 14.07
CA ALA A 229 5.87 7.24 13.12
C ALA A 229 4.81 8.15 13.76
N ARG A 230 4.83 9.44 13.39
CA ARG A 230 3.84 10.43 13.78
C ARG A 230 3.20 11.05 12.55
N GLU A 231 2.05 11.67 12.72
CA GLU A 231 1.38 12.36 11.62
C GLU A 231 2.24 13.50 11.03
N SER A 232 3.02 14.18 11.88
CA SER A 232 3.97 15.20 11.47
C SER A 232 5.13 14.71 10.59
N ASP A 233 5.34 13.39 10.51
CA ASP A 233 6.47 12.80 9.78
C ASP A 233 6.15 12.50 8.31
N LEU A 234 4.93 12.90 7.83
CA LEU A 234 4.58 12.80 6.43
C LEU A 234 5.45 13.76 5.61
N PRO A 235 6.28 13.25 4.68
CA PRO A 235 7.26 14.07 4.00
C PRO A 235 6.63 14.97 2.94
N GLU A 236 7.13 16.19 2.83
CA GLU A 236 6.70 17.17 1.82
C GLU A 236 7.48 17.07 0.51
N GLY A 237 8.71 16.49 0.54
CA GLY A 237 9.60 16.39 -0.61
C GLY A 237 9.38 15.13 -1.44
N ILE A 238 9.81 15.16 -2.71
CA ILE A 238 9.85 14.00 -3.59
C ILE A 238 11.28 13.44 -3.61
N HIS A 239 11.45 12.23 -3.10
CA HIS A 239 12.74 11.54 -3.12
C HIS A 239 13.01 10.91 -4.49
N VAL A 240 14.13 11.32 -5.12
CA VAL A 240 14.56 10.88 -6.45
C VAL A 240 15.69 9.87 -6.29
N LEU A 241 15.42 8.59 -6.59
CA LEU A 241 16.40 7.50 -6.51
C LEU A 241 17.35 7.45 -7.71
N GLY A 242 16.87 7.88 -8.89
CA GLY A 242 17.64 7.85 -10.13
C GLY A 242 16.84 8.45 -11.28
N PHE A 243 17.52 8.71 -12.39
CA PHE A 243 16.92 9.29 -13.60
C PHE A 243 17.75 8.98 -14.84
N THR A 244 17.09 8.96 -15.98
CA THR A 244 17.74 9.00 -17.30
C THR A 244 18.15 10.43 -17.66
N GLU A 245 18.91 10.62 -18.75
CA GLU A 245 19.25 11.96 -19.24
C GLU A 245 17.99 12.82 -19.52
N LYS A 246 16.96 12.22 -20.12
CA LYS A 246 15.66 12.89 -20.35
C LYS A 246 14.98 13.23 -19.04
N GLY A 247 15.00 12.32 -18.07
CA GLY A 247 14.45 12.55 -16.70
C GLY A 247 15.20 13.67 -15.98
N ARG A 248 16.53 13.78 -16.14
CA ARG A 248 17.34 14.87 -15.56
C ARG A 248 16.90 16.25 -16.10
N GLN A 249 16.63 16.37 -17.39
CA GLN A 249 16.16 17.60 -18.00
C GLN A 249 14.77 18.00 -17.45
N HIS A 250 13.86 17.03 -17.32
CA HIS A 250 12.54 17.26 -16.74
C HIS A 250 12.62 17.69 -15.27
N LEU A 251 13.37 16.96 -14.42
CA LEU A 251 13.57 17.33 -13.03
C LEU A 251 14.20 18.73 -12.86
N LYS A 252 15.13 19.12 -13.77
CA LYS A 252 15.73 20.45 -13.77
C LYS A 252 14.67 21.55 -14.02
N ALA A 253 13.73 21.29 -14.91
CA ALA A 253 12.63 22.25 -15.19
C ALA A 253 11.69 22.41 -13.99
N LEU A 254 11.51 21.38 -13.18
CA LEU A 254 10.61 21.37 -12.01
C LEU A 254 11.28 21.86 -10.71
N LYS A 255 12.58 22.06 -10.67
CA LYS A 255 13.36 22.29 -9.44
C LYS A 255 12.88 23.48 -8.59
N GLU A 256 12.34 24.51 -9.21
CA GLU A 256 11.82 25.69 -8.51
C GLU A 256 10.36 25.54 -8.05
N GLN A 257 9.65 24.54 -8.58
CA GLN A 257 8.23 24.31 -8.31
C GLN A 257 8.01 23.15 -7.31
N VAL A 258 8.96 22.22 -7.26
CA VAL A 258 8.84 20.97 -6.48
C VAL A 258 10.07 20.77 -5.61
N ASN A 259 9.86 20.49 -4.33
CA ASN A 259 10.94 20.10 -3.43
C ASN A 259 11.43 18.70 -3.81
N LEU A 260 12.60 18.63 -4.48
CA LEU A 260 13.23 17.39 -4.92
C LEU A 260 14.39 17.03 -3.99
N VAL A 261 14.31 15.85 -3.38
CA VAL A 261 15.36 15.31 -2.49
C VAL A 261 16.12 14.23 -3.26
N SER A 262 17.38 14.49 -3.62
CA SER A 262 18.24 13.56 -4.35
C SER A 262 19.33 12.91 -3.47
N ARG A 263 19.47 13.36 -2.23
CA ARG A 263 20.40 12.79 -1.24
C ARG A 263 19.71 12.78 0.12
N ILE A 264 19.85 11.68 0.83
CA ILE A 264 19.49 11.60 2.25
C ILE A 264 20.75 11.98 3.00
N GLY A 265 20.65 13.04 3.81
CA GLY A 265 21.73 13.54 4.65
C GLY A 265 22.01 12.63 5.83
#